data_f3a46cf33c252400ca92adf37ed47509
#
_entry.id   f3a46cf33c252400ca92adf37ed47509
#
_cell.length_a   1.000
_cell.length_b   1.000
_cell.length_c   1.000
_cell.angle_alpha   90.00
_cell.angle_beta   90.00
_cell.angle_gamma   90.00
#
_symmetry.space_group_name_H-M   'P 1'
#
loop_
_entity.id
_entity.type
_entity.pdbx_description
1 polymer ?
#
loop_
_entity_poly.entity_id
_entity_poly.type
_entity_poly.pdbx_seq_one_letter_code
_entity_poly.pdbx_strand_id
1 'polypeptide(L)'
;HVGLGMVGRITVTAGEEQYPTYAIGTVTTNDANGEPDSLGVQCQLQGIVYGYNIRGAGNGLQFTIIDDAGDGIGLFSSANDFGYTVTEGDEIIVRGTIEQFNGLTQINPDTLWLESQGNALVEPAVVTTLDESTESQLVTLADVELVNPDNWQESGGSFNVDVTDGANTFQLRIDSDSEIFGQPAPTGTFDVTGLGGQFDRDTPFDEGYQLFPRFVSDFDPYNVAGSAFPPYPVATVTTNDADGEPDSLGVQCELQGIVYGVNLRSGGLQFTIIDNAGDGIGVFNNDDDLGYTVTEGDEVKVRGTIGFFNGLTQMEVEEVEVVSAGNTLAEPTV
;
A
#
# COMPACT_ATOMS: atom_id res chain seq x y z
N HIS A 1 76.03 -15.35 10.19
CA HIS A 1 74.58 -15.52 10.24
C HIS A 1 73.97 -14.43 9.40
N VAL A 2 73.51 -14.78 8.21
CA VAL A 2 72.76 -13.83 7.33
C VAL A 2 71.29 -13.95 7.76
N GLY A 3 70.74 -12.84 8.31
CA GLY A 3 69.34 -12.77 8.63
C GLY A 3 68.50 -12.74 7.37
N LEU A 4 67.62 -13.70 7.22
CA LEU A 4 66.56 -13.68 6.19
C LEU A 4 65.51 -12.65 6.61
N GLY A 5 65.60 -11.44 6.00
CA GLY A 5 64.53 -10.46 6.11
C GLY A 5 63.30 -10.96 5.34
N MET A 6 62.19 -11.14 6.04
CA MET A 6 60.88 -11.31 5.38
C MET A 6 60.53 -10.01 4.66
N VAL A 7 60.50 -10.05 3.32
CA VAL A 7 59.93 -8.96 2.52
C VAL A 7 58.43 -9.24 2.35
N GLY A 8 57.65 -8.65 3.19
CA GLY A 8 56.20 -8.62 3.02
C GLY A 8 55.84 -7.64 1.89
N ARG A 9 55.22 -8.12 0.84
CA ARG A 9 54.65 -7.28 -0.20
C ARG A 9 53.24 -6.85 0.27
N ILE A 10 53.06 -5.59 0.68
CA ILE A 10 51.75 -5.01 0.86
C ILE A 10 51.26 -4.66 -0.55
N THR A 11 50.31 -5.42 -1.05
CA THR A 11 49.54 -5.02 -2.23
C THR A 11 48.43 -4.11 -1.73
N VAL A 12 48.57 -2.81 -1.92
CA VAL A 12 47.45 -1.87 -1.81
C VAL A 12 46.64 -2.08 -3.08
N THR A 13 45.57 -2.85 -2.98
CA THR A 13 44.49 -2.79 -3.99
C THR A 13 43.98 -1.36 -3.99
N ALA A 14 43.87 -0.74 -5.16
CA ALA A 14 43.11 0.49 -5.31
C ALA A 14 41.79 0.27 -4.55
N GLY A 15 41.46 1.19 -3.62
CA GLY A 15 40.24 1.05 -2.86
C GLY A 15 39.07 0.88 -3.83
N GLU A 16 38.16 -0.02 -3.53
CA GLU A 16 36.84 0.01 -4.15
C GLU A 16 36.38 1.45 -4.09
N GLU A 17 35.85 1.98 -5.20
CA GLU A 17 35.24 3.31 -5.19
C GLU A 17 34.21 3.28 -4.09
N GLN A 18 34.46 4.05 -3.04
CA GLN A 18 33.63 4.01 -1.85
C GLN A 18 32.43 4.90 -2.14
N TYR A 19 31.28 4.31 -2.37
CA TYR A 19 30.03 5.05 -2.46
C TYR A 19 29.78 5.74 -1.11
N PRO A 20 29.82 7.09 -1.05
CA PRO A 20 29.48 7.79 0.19
C PRO A 20 28.03 7.45 0.58
N THR A 21 27.80 7.23 1.87
CA THR A 21 26.45 7.01 2.37
C THR A 21 25.78 8.35 2.67
N TYR A 22 24.60 8.55 2.14
CA TYR A 22 23.75 9.73 2.38
C TYR A 22 22.39 9.31 2.92
N ALA A 23 21.73 10.20 3.68
CA ALA A 23 20.28 10.16 3.88
C ALA A 23 19.57 10.47 2.57
N ILE A 24 18.41 9.88 2.32
CA ILE A 24 17.64 10.07 1.08
C ILE A 24 17.32 11.55 0.88
N GLY A 25 16.82 12.26 1.89
CA GLY A 25 16.50 13.69 1.80
C GLY A 25 17.67 14.60 1.48
N THR A 26 18.93 14.12 1.58
CA THR A 26 20.10 14.88 1.17
C THR A 26 20.30 14.86 -0.36
N VAL A 27 19.87 13.79 -1.00
CA VAL A 27 20.07 13.59 -2.45
C VAL A 27 18.82 13.88 -3.29
N THR A 28 17.70 14.17 -2.64
CA THR A 28 16.42 14.50 -3.29
C THR A 28 16.06 15.98 -3.20
N THR A 29 17.00 16.85 -2.78
CA THR A 29 16.82 18.31 -2.89
C THR A 29 16.97 18.76 -4.34
N ASN A 30 16.09 19.66 -4.77
CA ASN A 30 16.03 20.15 -6.15
C ASN A 30 16.42 21.63 -6.28
N ASP A 31 16.92 22.00 -7.45
CA ASP A 31 17.15 23.37 -7.84
C ASP A 31 15.83 24.09 -8.24
N ALA A 32 15.93 25.32 -8.70
CA ALA A 32 14.75 26.11 -9.11
C ALA A 32 14.06 25.60 -10.40
N ASN A 33 14.66 24.64 -11.09
CA ASN A 33 14.07 23.99 -12.27
C ASN A 33 13.46 22.62 -11.95
N GLY A 34 13.48 22.20 -10.68
CA GLY A 34 13.04 20.86 -10.29
C GLY A 34 14.06 19.76 -10.65
N GLU A 35 15.34 20.12 -10.93
CA GLU A 35 16.40 19.12 -11.15
C GLU A 35 17.10 18.82 -9.81
N PRO A 36 17.40 17.54 -9.49
CA PRO A 36 18.08 17.21 -8.24
C PRO A 36 19.49 17.83 -8.19
N ASP A 37 19.81 18.55 -7.11
CA ASP A 37 21.14 19.11 -6.87
C ASP A 37 22.23 18.04 -6.88
N SER A 38 21.86 16.79 -6.65
CA SER A 38 22.74 15.61 -6.62
C SER A 38 22.78 14.83 -7.94
N LEU A 39 22.25 15.37 -9.05
CA LEU A 39 22.23 14.67 -10.33
C LEU A 39 23.63 14.15 -10.73
N GLY A 40 23.76 12.86 -11.01
CA GLY A 40 25.01 12.19 -11.35
C GLY A 40 25.90 11.81 -10.16
N VAL A 41 25.48 12.07 -8.92
CA VAL A 41 26.22 11.67 -7.72
C VAL A 41 26.12 10.16 -7.54
N GLN A 42 27.26 9.51 -7.34
CA GLN A 42 27.33 8.10 -6.93
C GLN A 42 27.28 8.02 -5.40
N CYS A 43 26.35 7.22 -4.88
CA CYS A 43 26.11 7.13 -3.45
C CYS A 43 25.57 5.76 -3.02
N GLN A 44 25.57 5.55 -1.71
CA GLN A 44 24.87 4.47 -1.04
C GLN A 44 23.69 5.07 -0.27
N LEU A 45 22.51 4.48 -0.47
CA LEU A 45 21.29 4.80 0.25
C LEU A 45 20.79 3.55 0.95
N GLN A 46 19.99 3.74 1.99
CA GLN A 46 19.30 2.70 2.74
C GLN A 46 17.86 3.13 2.98
N GLY A 47 16.91 2.23 2.84
CA GLY A 47 15.51 2.53 3.07
C GLY A 47 14.63 1.29 3.00
N ILE A 48 13.42 1.44 3.51
CA ILE A 48 12.38 0.42 3.46
C ILE A 48 11.68 0.51 2.10
N VAL A 49 11.39 -0.64 1.51
CA VAL A 49 10.68 -0.80 0.24
C VAL A 49 9.19 -0.56 0.43
N TYR A 50 8.61 0.25 -0.44
CA TYR A 50 7.18 0.52 -0.50
C TYR A 50 6.60 0.05 -1.83
N GLY A 51 5.46 -0.63 -1.75
CA GLY A 51 4.73 -1.12 -2.91
C GLY A 51 5.35 -2.37 -3.54
N TYR A 52 5.23 -2.45 -4.85
CA TYR A 52 5.60 -3.60 -5.69
C TYR A 52 6.51 -3.17 -6.85
N ASN A 53 7.01 -4.13 -7.63
CA ASN A 53 7.80 -3.83 -8.83
C ASN A 53 6.90 -3.41 -10.00
N ILE A 54 6.86 -2.10 -10.30
CA ILE A 54 6.05 -1.51 -11.40
C ILE A 54 6.49 -2.02 -12.79
N ARG A 55 7.67 -2.61 -12.93
CA ARG A 55 8.15 -3.19 -14.21
C ARG A 55 7.76 -4.64 -14.41
N GLY A 56 7.12 -5.26 -13.46
CA GLY A 56 6.84 -6.68 -13.47
C GLY A 56 8.09 -7.57 -13.39
N ALA A 57 7.89 -8.85 -13.20
CA ALA A 57 8.98 -9.82 -13.03
C ALA A 57 9.83 -9.95 -14.31
N GLY A 58 11.16 -9.90 -14.15
CA GLY A 58 12.13 -10.13 -15.22
C GLY A 58 12.37 -8.95 -16.17
N ASN A 59 11.79 -7.78 -15.90
CA ASN A 59 11.95 -6.58 -16.71
C ASN A 59 12.80 -5.50 -16.03
N GLY A 60 13.58 -5.85 -15.02
CA GLY A 60 14.34 -4.93 -14.17
C GLY A 60 13.53 -4.54 -12.93
N LEU A 61 13.85 -3.39 -12.33
CA LEU A 61 13.26 -2.93 -11.09
C LEU A 61 12.74 -1.50 -11.23
N GLN A 62 11.57 -1.23 -10.64
CA GLN A 62 11.05 0.12 -10.41
C GLN A 62 10.12 0.09 -9.19
N PHE A 63 10.53 0.75 -8.13
CA PHE A 63 9.80 0.86 -6.87
C PHE A 63 10.35 2.02 -6.04
N THR A 64 9.77 2.32 -4.90
CA THR A 64 10.20 3.39 -4.00
C THR A 64 10.81 2.83 -2.73
N ILE A 65 11.83 3.48 -2.20
CA ILE A 65 12.33 3.28 -0.85
C ILE A 65 12.19 4.56 -0.03
N ILE A 66 11.85 4.42 1.25
CA ILE A 66 11.73 5.54 2.20
C ILE A 66 12.64 5.25 3.39
N ASP A 67 13.43 6.24 3.83
CA ASP A 67 14.33 6.09 4.96
C ASP A 67 13.64 6.38 6.31
N ASP A 68 14.37 6.22 7.42
CA ASP A 68 13.86 6.43 8.78
C ASP A 68 13.45 7.91 9.06
N ALA A 69 13.91 8.86 8.24
CA ALA A 69 13.49 10.26 8.34
C ALA A 69 12.15 10.52 7.63
N GLY A 70 11.67 9.54 6.86
CA GLY A 70 10.47 9.64 6.03
C GLY A 70 10.74 10.20 4.63
N ASP A 71 12.00 10.37 4.24
CA ASP A 71 12.36 10.84 2.90
C ASP A 71 12.37 9.68 1.91
N GLY A 72 11.74 9.84 0.75
CA GLY A 72 11.61 8.82 -0.26
C GLY A 72 12.40 9.10 -1.53
N ILE A 73 12.73 8.03 -2.28
CA ILE A 73 13.34 8.10 -3.60
C ILE A 73 12.90 6.91 -4.47
N GLY A 74 12.67 7.16 -5.76
CA GLY A 74 12.47 6.11 -6.74
C GLY A 74 13.74 5.30 -6.98
N LEU A 75 13.62 3.98 -7.19
CA LEU A 75 14.69 3.12 -7.66
C LEU A 75 14.32 2.59 -9.05
N PHE A 76 15.22 2.75 -10.02
CA PHE A 76 14.97 2.32 -11.38
C PHE A 76 16.18 1.58 -11.98
N SER A 77 15.93 0.35 -12.45
CA SER A 77 16.88 -0.42 -13.27
C SER A 77 16.15 -0.99 -14.49
N SER A 78 16.65 -0.68 -15.68
CA SER A 78 15.95 -1.05 -16.93
C SER A 78 15.98 -2.53 -17.28
N ALA A 79 16.93 -3.31 -16.77
CA ALA A 79 17.14 -4.69 -17.20
C ALA A 79 17.66 -5.65 -16.10
N ASN A 80 18.22 -5.13 -15.02
CA ASN A 80 18.82 -5.94 -13.96
C ASN A 80 17.92 -5.92 -12.73
N ASP A 81 17.56 -7.08 -12.21
CA ASP A 81 16.81 -7.26 -10.97
C ASP A 81 17.71 -7.60 -9.77
N PHE A 82 19.03 -7.74 -9.99
CA PHE A 82 20.03 -8.09 -8.97
C PHE A 82 19.70 -9.38 -8.18
N GLY A 83 18.79 -10.21 -8.71
CA GLY A 83 18.26 -11.38 -8.00
C GLY A 83 17.36 -11.02 -6.81
N TYR A 84 16.85 -9.79 -6.77
CA TYR A 84 15.96 -9.29 -5.72
C TYR A 84 14.49 -9.32 -6.19
N THR A 85 13.62 -9.85 -5.34
CA THR A 85 12.17 -9.78 -5.52
C THR A 85 11.64 -8.65 -4.64
N VAL A 86 11.06 -7.63 -5.25
CA VAL A 86 10.51 -6.47 -4.54
C VAL A 86 9.41 -6.93 -3.58
N THR A 87 9.61 -6.65 -2.30
CA THR A 87 8.69 -7.02 -1.22
C THR A 87 8.53 -5.82 -0.29
N GLU A 88 7.31 -5.34 -0.14
CA GLU A 88 7.02 -4.22 0.77
C GLU A 88 7.42 -4.59 2.21
N GLY A 89 8.06 -3.64 2.92
CA GLY A 89 8.59 -3.87 4.26
C GLY A 89 9.99 -4.48 4.30
N ASP A 90 10.61 -4.80 3.16
CA ASP A 90 12.02 -5.13 3.12
C ASP A 90 12.86 -3.86 3.31
N GLU A 91 13.90 -3.91 4.10
CA GLU A 91 14.93 -2.88 4.17
C GLU A 91 16.09 -3.27 3.26
N ILE A 92 16.46 -2.37 2.37
CA ILE A 92 17.54 -2.61 1.42
C ILE A 92 18.61 -1.54 1.52
N ILE A 93 19.83 -1.93 1.13
CA ILE A 93 20.91 -1.01 0.84
C ILE A 93 21.14 -1.03 -0.67
N VAL A 94 21.19 0.15 -1.28
CA VAL A 94 21.44 0.35 -2.71
C VAL A 94 22.65 1.25 -2.93
N ARG A 95 23.52 0.88 -3.85
CA ARG A 95 24.57 1.73 -4.40
C ARG A 95 24.28 2.01 -5.85
N GLY A 96 24.39 3.27 -6.24
CA GLY A 96 24.06 3.65 -7.60
C GLY A 96 24.33 5.11 -7.86
N THR A 97 23.76 5.60 -8.95
CA THR A 97 23.87 6.98 -9.40
C THR A 97 22.52 7.66 -9.32
N ILE A 98 22.48 8.88 -8.79
CA ILE A 98 21.26 9.70 -8.78
C ILE A 98 20.99 10.16 -10.21
N GLU A 99 19.77 9.90 -10.64
CA GLU A 99 19.22 10.27 -11.95
C GLU A 99 17.87 10.97 -11.79
N GLN A 100 17.36 11.54 -12.87
CA GLN A 100 16.01 12.06 -12.96
C GLN A 100 15.33 11.53 -14.23
N PHE A 101 14.05 11.20 -14.11
CA PHE A 101 13.25 10.81 -15.25
C PHE A 101 11.92 11.56 -15.27
N ASN A 102 11.76 12.50 -16.19
CA ASN A 102 10.54 13.30 -16.34
C ASN A 102 10.07 13.96 -15.01
N GLY A 103 11.02 14.62 -14.35
CA GLY A 103 10.81 15.26 -13.06
C GLY A 103 11.15 14.34 -11.87
N LEU A 104 10.77 13.07 -11.90
CA LEU A 104 10.96 12.15 -10.78
C LEU A 104 12.44 11.85 -10.49
N THR A 105 12.89 12.16 -9.29
CA THR A 105 14.24 11.83 -8.80
C THR A 105 14.32 10.34 -8.47
N GLN A 106 15.38 9.69 -8.95
CA GLN A 106 15.56 8.25 -8.77
C GLN A 106 17.04 7.88 -8.61
N ILE A 107 17.30 6.71 -8.02
CA ILE A 107 18.60 6.07 -8.03
C ILE A 107 18.63 4.93 -9.06
N ASN A 108 19.62 4.97 -9.97
CA ASN A 108 19.93 3.88 -10.89
C ASN A 108 20.96 2.96 -10.22
N PRO A 109 20.58 1.73 -9.79
CA PRO A 109 21.44 0.89 -8.98
C PRO A 109 22.57 0.22 -9.76
N ASP A 110 23.77 0.21 -9.18
CA ASP A 110 24.90 -0.63 -9.56
C ASP A 110 24.92 -1.94 -8.78
N THR A 111 24.50 -1.88 -7.51
CA THR A 111 24.32 -3.03 -6.61
C THR A 111 23.20 -2.79 -5.61
N LEU A 112 22.53 -3.86 -5.23
CA LEU A 112 21.45 -3.86 -4.26
C LEU A 112 21.53 -5.14 -3.40
N TRP A 113 21.26 -5.03 -2.10
CA TRP A 113 21.12 -6.18 -1.21
C TRP A 113 20.12 -5.93 -0.10
N LEU A 114 19.51 -7.03 0.33
CA LEU A 114 18.55 -7.06 1.43
C LEU A 114 19.27 -6.97 2.77
N GLU A 115 18.83 -6.06 3.65
CA GLU A 115 19.35 -5.90 5.00
C GLU A 115 18.45 -6.56 6.05
N SER A 116 17.13 -6.29 5.99
CA SER A 116 16.15 -6.88 6.90
C SER A 116 14.77 -7.00 6.23
N GLN A 117 13.84 -7.72 6.86
CA GLN A 117 12.48 -7.96 6.31
C GLN A 117 11.40 -7.69 7.36
N GLY A 118 10.19 -7.40 6.89
CA GLY A 118 9.02 -7.22 7.74
C GLY A 118 9.08 -5.96 8.61
N ASN A 119 9.73 -4.92 8.10
CA ASN A 119 9.80 -3.63 8.77
C ASN A 119 8.47 -2.91 8.68
N ALA A 120 8.12 -2.16 9.73
CA ALA A 120 6.93 -1.32 9.75
C ALA A 120 7.07 -0.18 8.74
N LEU A 121 5.99 0.11 8.04
CA LEU A 121 5.91 1.27 7.15
C LEU A 121 5.59 2.53 7.98
N VAL A 122 5.90 3.70 7.43
CA VAL A 122 5.42 4.96 8.02
C VAL A 122 3.91 5.09 7.79
N GLU A 123 3.23 5.76 8.72
CA GLU A 123 1.83 6.13 8.52
C GLU A 123 1.72 7.15 7.37
N PRO A 124 0.78 6.97 6.43
CA PRO A 124 0.62 7.91 5.33
C PRO A 124 0.15 9.28 5.83
N ALA A 125 0.74 10.33 5.28
CA ALA A 125 0.28 11.70 5.57
C ALA A 125 -0.93 12.05 4.73
N VAL A 126 -2.00 12.57 5.35
CA VAL A 126 -3.14 13.11 4.60
C VAL A 126 -2.74 14.46 3.99
N VAL A 127 -2.88 14.57 2.67
CA VAL A 127 -2.48 15.76 1.91
C VAL A 127 -3.64 16.32 1.08
N THR A 128 -3.57 17.63 0.77
CA THR A 128 -4.54 18.34 -0.05
C THR A 128 -3.95 18.84 -1.37
N THR A 129 -2.68 18.55 -1.62
CA THR A 129 -1.95 18.85 -2.84
C THR A 129 -1.00 17.70 -3.15
N LEU A 130 -0.73 17.48 -4.43
CA LEU A 130 0.41 16.69 -4.90
C LEU A 130 1.39 17.68 -5.50
N ASP A 131 2.60 17.71 -4.97
CA ASP A 131 3.66 18.61 -5.38
C ASP A 131 5.03 17.99 -5.05
N GLU A 132 6.10 18.74 -5.21
CA GLU A 132 7.47 18.31 -4.95
C GLU A 132 7.66 17.69 -3.55
N SER A 133 6.95 18.22 -2.54
CA SER A 133 7.06 17.72 -1.15
C SER A 133 6.39 16.36 -0.95
N THR A 134 5.58 15.93 -1.90
CA THR A 134 4.90 14.62 -1.88
C THR A 134 5.59 13.59 -2.77
N GLU A 135 6.61 13.98 -3.55
CA GLU A 135 7.34 13.07 -4.43
C GLU A 135 8.00 11.94 -3.63
N SER A 136 7.77 10.70 -4.07
CA SER A 136 8.26 9.48 -3.40
C SER A 136 7.84 9.30 -1.94
N GLN A 137 6.82 10.07 -1.47
CA GLN A 137 6.25 9.95 -0.13
C GLN A 137 5.02 9.06 -0.14
N LEU A 138 4.74 8.37 0.99
CA LEU A 138 3.48 7.68 1.22
C LEU A 138 2.45 8.69 1.72
N VAL A 139 1.43 8.96 0.92
CA VAL A 139 0.41 9.96 1.23
C VAL A 139 -1.01 9.46 0.96
N THR A 140 -1.99 10.08 1.60
CA THR A 140 -3.41 9.81 1.40
C THR A 140 -4.12 11.07 0.89
N LEU A 141 -4.88 10.91 -0.18
CA LEU A 141 -5.90 11.87 -0.59
C LEU A 141 -7.22 11.43 0.03
N ALA A 142 -7.78 12.26 0.90
CA ALA A 142 -9.01 11.94 1.62
C ALA A 142 -10.26 12.43 0.91
N ASP A 143 -11.37 11.71 1.10
CA ASP A 143 -12.71 12.08 0.63
C ASP A 143 -12.79 12.39 -0.88
N VAL A 144 -12.06 11.63 -1.72
CA VAL A 144 -12.07 11.83 -3.16
C VAL A 144 -13.08 10.93 -3.88
N GLU A 145 -13.49 11.34 -5.07
CA GLU A 145 -14.30 10.55 -6.00
C GLU A 145 -13.71 10.60 -7.42
N LEU A 146 -14.01 9.62 -8.26
CA LEU A 146 -13.63 9.66 -9.67
C LEU A 146 -14.31 10.81 -10.40
N VAL A 147 -13.53 11.67 -11.06
CA VAL A 147 -14.08 12.78 -11.90
C VAL A 147 -14.91 12.20 -13.04
N ASN A 148 -14.44 11.13 -13.67
CA ASN A 148 -15.16 10.40 -14.71
C ASN A 148 -14.89 8.90 -14.60
N PRO A 149 -15.82 8.10 -14.05
CA PRO A 149 -15.68 6.66 -13.93
C PRO A 149 -15.44 5.92 -15.27
N ASP A 150 -15.89 6.47 -16.40
CA ASP A 150 -15.68 5.87 -17.73
C ASP A 150 -14.19 5.89 -18.17
N ASN A 151 -13.35 6.67 -17.50
CA ASN A 151 -11.91 6.70 -17.73
C ASN A 151 -11.16 5.55 -17.03
N TRP A 152 -11.81 4.84 -16.11
CA TRP A 152 -11.23 3.67 -15.46
C TRP A 152 -11.10 2.51 -16.45
N GLN A 153 -9.96 1.83 -16.46
CA GLN A 153 -9.67 0.79 -17.43
C GLN A 153 -9.39 -0.55 -16.73
N GLU A 154 -10.22 -1.54 -17.05
CA GLU A 154 -10.08 -2.91 -16.54
C GLU A 154 -9.20 -3.79 -17.46
N SER A 155 -8.74 -3.25 -18.58
CA SER A 155 -7.91 -3.98 -19.56
C SER A 155 -7.09 -3.02 -20.42
N GLY A 156 -6.04 -3.53 -21.05
CA GLY A 156 -5.17 -2.73 -21.92
C GLY A 156 -3.78 -2.58 -21.31
N GLY A 157 -3.43 -1.43 -20.85
CA GLY A 157 -2.14 -1.14 -20.19
C GLY A 157 -2.34 -0.17 -19.04
N SER A 158 -1.26 0.21 -18.38
CA SER A 158 -1.29 1.21 -17.32
C SER A 158 -1.99 2.50 -17.77
N PHE A 159 -2.79 3.12 -16.91
CA PHE A 159 -3.59 4.31 -17.26
C PHE A 159 -3.58 5.35 -16.15
N ASN A 160 -3.96 6.58 -16.52
CA ASN A 160 -4.20 7.66 -15.57
C ASN A 160 -5.70 7.91 -15.45
N VAL A 161 -6.14 8.23 -14.25
CA VAL A 161 -7.52 8.64 -13.98
C VAL A 161 -7.52 9.78 -12.97
N ASP A 162 -8.44 10.73 -13.15
CA ASP A 162 -8.54 11.88 -12.27
C ASP A 162 -9.56 11.61 -11.15
N VAL A 163 -9.19 12.05 -9.93
CA VAL A 163 -10.07 12.07 -8.75
C VAL A 163 -10.19 13.52 -8.24
N THR A 164 -11.26 13.83 -7.53
CA THR A 164 -11.48 15.15 -6.96
C THR A 164 -12.01 15.07 -5.53
N ASP A 165 -11.56 15.99 -4.68
CA ASP A 165 -12.11 16.28 -3.35
C ASP A 165 -13.25 17.35 -3.41
N GLY A 166 -13.71 17.69 -4.61
CA GLY A 166 -14.69 18.75 -4.87
C GLY A 166 -14.08 20.15 -4.99
N ALA A 167 -12.85 20.38 -4.56
CA ALA A 167 -12.11 21.63 -4.69
C ALA A 167 -10.90 21.51 -5.63
N ASN A 168 -10.20 20.41 -5.55
CA ASN A 168 -8.99 20.11 -6.31
C ASN A 168 -9.19 18.85 -7.16
N THR A 169 -8.37 18.69 -8.18
CA THR A 169 -8.30 17.49 -9.00
C THR A 169 -6.89 16.93 -8.92
N PHE A 170 -6.80 15.60 -8.71
CA PHE A 170 -5.56 14.88 -8.60
C PHE A 170 -5.52 13.76 -9.63
N GLN A 171 -4.34 13.39 -10.08
CA GLN A 171 -4.17 12.29 -11.01
C GLN A 171 -3.70 11.04 -10.28
N LEU A 172 -4.44 9.94 -10.42
CA LEU A 172 -3.98 8.61 -10.04
C LEU A 172 -3.33 7.94 -11.24
N ARG A 173 -2.22 7.27 -11.02
CA ARG A 173 -1.58 6.39 -11.98
C ARG A 173 -1.81 4.95 -11.57
N ILE A 174 -2.58 4.19 -12.34
CA ILE A 174 -2.81 2.76 -12.15
C ILE A 174 -1.88 2.00 -13.10
N ASP A 175 -0.96 1.25 -12.51
CA ASP A 175 -0.02 0.45 -13.27
C ASP A 175 -0.58 -0.93 -13.59
N SER A 176 -0.27 -1.46 -14.78
CA SER A 176 -0.78 -2.74 -15.24
C SER A 176 -0.21 -3.96 -14.51
N ASP A 177 0.87 -3.77 -13.74
CA ASP A 177 1.47 -4.80 -12.90
C ASP A 177 0.94 -4.77 -11.45
N SER A 178 0.03 -3.82 -11.13
CA SER A 178 -0.66 -3.74 -9.84
C SER A 178 -1.82 -4.73 -9.74
N GLU A 179 -2.19 -5.10 -8.52
CA GLU A 179 -3.42 -5.87 -8.27
C GLU A 179 -4.71 -5.05 -8.50
N ILE A 180 -4.59 -3.72 -8.57
CA ILE A 180 -5.69 -2.81 -8.86
C ILE A 180 -6.10 -2.92 -10.33
N PHE A 181 -5.13 -3.16 -11.22
CA PHE A 181 -5.40 -3.28 -12.65
C PHE A 181 -6.31 -4.48 -12.94
N GLY A 182 -7.37 -4.25 -13.71
CA GLY A 182 -8.39 -5.25 -13.98
C GLY A 182 -9.53 -5.30 -12.95
N GLN A 183 -9.43 -4.53 -11.87
CA GLN A 183 -10.53 -4.38 -10.92
C GLN A 183 -11.56 -3.37 -11.44
N PRO A 184 -12.85 -3.50 -11.08
CA PRO A 184 -13.88 -2.51 -11.40
C PRO A 184 -13.57 -1.13 -10.83
N ALA A 185 -14.09 -0.07 -11.46
CA ALA A 185 -13.95 1.29 -10.95
C ALA A 185 -14.51 1.45 -9.54
N PRO A 186 -13.79 2.10 -8.61
CA PRO A 186 -14.36 2.47 -7.32
C PRO A 186 -15.51 3.46 -7.52
N THR A 187 -16.50 3.42 -6.63
CA THR A 187 -17.69 4.28 -6.70
C THR A 187 -17.93 5.00 -5.38
N GLY A 188 -18.52 6.20 -5.48
CA GLY A 188 -18.74 7.07 -4.33
C GLY A 188 -17.46 7.73 -3.85
N THR A 189 -17.47 8.20 -2.61
CA THR A 189 -16.32 8.85 -1.97
C THR A 189 -15.44 7.80 -1.29
N PHE A 190 -14.13 7.93 -1.41
CA PHE A 190 -13.13 7.07 -0.80
C PHE A 190 -11.86 7.86 -0.46
N ASP A 191 -11.10 7.35 0.48
CA ASP A 191 -9.71 7.76 0.69
C ASP A 191 -8.83 6.93 -0.23
N VAL A 192 -7.77 7.50 -0.78
CA VAL A 192 -6.79 6.76 -1.56
C VAL A 192 -5.38 7.04 -1.09
N THR A 193 -4.69 5.98 -0.67
CA THR A 193 -3.28 6.02 -0.26
C THR A 193 -2.40 5.60 -1.43
N GLY A 194 -1.22 6.16 -1.53
CA GLY A 194 -0.26 5.78 -2.56
C GLY A 194 1.07 6.50 -2.42
N LEU A 195 1.95 6.20 -3.35
CA LEU A 195 3.24 6.86 -3.46
C LEU A 195 3.12 8.06 -4.39
N GLY A 196 3.59 9.21 -3.95
CA GLY A 196 3.70 10.38 -4.81
C GLY A 196 4.72 10.14 -5.91
N GLY A 197 4.43 10.61 -7.11
CA GLY A 197 5.36 10.56 -8.23
C GLY A 197 5.16 11.73 -9.16
N GLN A 198 6.02 11.84 -10.16
CA GLN A 198 5.97 12.91 -11.13
C GLN A 198 6.18 12.38 -12.56
N PHE A 199 5.51 12.97 -13.52
CA PHE A 199 5.73 12.74 -14.93
C PHE A 199 5.57 14.06 -15.71
N ASP A 200 6.62 14.88 -15.64
CA ASP A 200 6.76 16.15 -16.34
C ASP A 200 7.90 16.04 -17.37
N ARG A 201 7.66 16.43 -18.61
CA ARG A 201 8.65 16.34 -19.71
C ARG A 201 9.35 17.65 -20.00
N ASP A 202 8.85 18.72 -19.43
CA ASP A 202 9.26 20.07 -19.77
C ASP A 202 9.84 20.78 -18.54
N THR A 203 10.97 21.44 -18.69
CA THR A 203 11.60 22.27 -17.64
C THR A 203 10.91 23.63 -17.54
N PRO A 204 10.58 24.14 -16.34
CA PRO A 204 10.87 23.57 -15.04
C PRO A 204 9.97 22.37 -14.74
N PHE A 205 10.50 21.36 -14.03
CA PHE A 205 9.76 20.18 -13.60
C PHE A 205 8.94 20.52 -12.33
N ASP A 206 7.81 21.22 -12.52
CA ASP A 206 6.94 21.74 -11.45
C ASP A 206 5.45 21.36 -11.65
N GLU A 207 5.19 20.45 -12.61
CA GLU A 207 3.88 19.93 -12.94
C GLU A 207 3.90 18.39 -12.99
N GLY A 208 2.77 17.76 -13.38
CA GLY A 208 2.70 16.33 -13.67
C GLY A 208 2.76 15.40 -12.45
N TYR A 209 2.48 15.92 -11.25
CA TYR A 209 2.43 15.12 -10.03
C TYR A 209 1.26 14.14 -10.06
N GLN A 210 1.53 12.89 -9.63
CA GLN A 210 0.60 11.77 -9.66
C GLN A 210 0.66 11.01 -8.35
N LEU A 211 -0.42 10.34 -7.98
CA LEU A 211 -0.43 9.35 -6.92
C LEU A 211 -0.46 7.95 -7.52
N PHE A 212 0.39 7.07 -7.02
CA PHE A 212 0.49 5.66 -7.39
C PHE A 212 -0.07 4.80 -6.26
N PRO A 213 -1.37 4.45 -6.27
CA PRO A 213 -1.90 3.46 -5.34
C PRO A 213 -1.20 2.11 -5.57
N ARG A 214 -0.89 1.42 -4.47
CA ARG A 214 -0.07 0.19 -4.50
C ARG A 214 -0.94 -1.06 -4.59
N PHE A 215 -2.03 -1.07 -3.78
CA PHE A 215 -2.90 -2.23 -3.57
C PHE A 215 -4.38 -1.81 -3.61
N VAL A 216 -5.27 -2.79 -3.75
CA VAL A 216 -6.73 -2.53 -3.64
C VAL A 216 -7.09 -1.96 -2.26
N SER A 217 -6.38 -2.38 -1.22
CA SER A 217 -6.53 -1.87 0.15
C SER A 217 -6.11 -0.42 0.33
N ASP A 218 -5.45 0.20 -0.65
CA ASP A 218 -5.14 1.62 -0.63
C ASP A 218 -6.36 2.52 -0.93
N PHE A 219 -7.50 1.91 -1.31
CA PHE A 219 -8.78 2.59 -1.47
C PHE A 219 -9.70 2.22 -0.30
N ASP A 220 -10.13 3.19 0.47
CA ASP A 220 -10.98 2.97 1.65
C ASP A 220 -12.20 3.94 1.68
N PRO A 221 -13.43 3.44 1.54
CA PRO A 221 -13.81 2.08 1.13
C PRO A 221 -13.64 1.84 -0.38
N TYR A 222 -13.28 0.62 -0.78
CA TYR A 222 -13.30 0.21 -2.19
C TYR A 222 -14.68 -0.30 -2.60
N ASN A 223 -15.58 0.61 -2.88
CA ASN A 223 -16.94 0.31 -3.36
C ASN A 223 -16.95 0.19 -4.88
N VAL A 224 -17.65 -0.81 -5.44
CA VAL A 224 -17.76 -0.98 -6.90
C VAL A 224 -19.22 -0.97 -7.36
N ALA A 225 -19.46 -0.46 -8.57
CA ALA A 225 -20.81 -0.39 -9.13
C ALA A 225 -21.38 -1.81 -9.30
N GLY A 226 -22.62 -2.00 -8.85
CA GLY A 226 -23.31 -3.28 -8.97
C GLY A 226 -22.91 -4.33 -7.94
N SER A 227 -22.03 -4.00 -6.99
CA SER A 227 -21.82 -4.86 -5.82
C SER A 227 -23.11 -4.95 -5.02
N ALA A 228 -23.61 -6.18 -4.83
CA ALA A 228 -24.75 -6.40 -3.94
C ALA A 228 -24.37 -6.13 -2.48
N PHE A 229 -23.05 -6.17 -2.16
CA PHE A 229 -22.50 -6.04 -0.81
C PHE A 229 -21.34 -5.03 -0.81
N PRO A 230 -21.62 -3.70 -0.74
CA PRO A 230 -20.57 -2.70 -0.57
C PRO A 230 -19.79 -2.94 0.73
N PRO A 231 -18.47 -2.77 0.76
CA PRO A 231 -17.69 -2.91 1.99
C PRO A 231 -17.93 -1.71 2.94
N TYR A 232 -18.02 -2.01 4.22
CA TYR A 232 -18.10 -1.01 5.30
C TYR A 232 -17.19 -1.39 6.47
N PRO A 233 -16.64 -0.40 7.22
CA PRO A 233 -16.10 -0.63 8.55
C PRO A 233 -17.17 -1.18 9.49
N VAL A 234 -16.81 -2.07 10.41
CA VAL A 234 -17.77 -2.65 11.37
C VAL A 234 -18.43 -1.57 12.22
N ALA A 235 -17.67 -0.55 12.66
CA ALA A 235 -18.20 0.58 13.43
C ALA A 235 -19.36 1.30 12.72
N THR A 236 -19.31 1.43 11.40
CA THR A 236 -20.34 2.13 10.61
C THR A 236 -21.70 1.44 10.68
N VAL A 237 -21.70 0.10 10.72
CA VAL A 237 -22.94 -0.69 10.69
C VAL A 237 -23.43 -1.12 12.08
N THR A 238 -22.67 -0.81 13.12
CA THR A 238 -23.01 -1.12 14.51
C THR A 238 -23.47 0.10 15.33
N THR A 239 -23.58 1.27 14.69
CA THR A 239 -24.21 2.44 15.32
C THR A 239 -25.71 2.19 15.53
N ASN A 240 -26.23 2.71 16.65
CA ASN A 240 -27.63 2.52 17.02
C ASN A 240 -28.35 3.86 17.14
N ASP A 241 -29.63 3.84 16.83
CA ASP A 241 -30.54 4.95 17.07
C ASP A 241 -30.88 5.15 18.56
N ALA A 242 -31.81 6.07 18.86
CA ALA A 242 -32.23 6.36 20.23
C ALA A 242 -33.00 5.22 20.91
N ASP A 243 -33.55 4.28 20.16
CA ASP A 243 -34.28 3.11 20.63
C ASP A 243 -33.39 1.89 20.79
N GLY A 244 -32.11 2.01 20.39
CA GLY A 244 -31.07 0.97 20.46
C GLY A 244 -31.13 -0.02 19.29
N GLU A 245 -31.81 0.31 18.21
CA GLU A 245 -31.82 -0.44 16.97
C GLU A 245 -30.69 0.06 16.04
N PRO A 246 -30.05 -0.81 15.24
CA PRO A 246 -28.99 -0.35 14.33
C PRO A 246 -29.53 0.57 13.25
N ASP A 247 -28.85 1.73 13.07
CA ASP A 247 -29.18 2.69 11.99
C ASP A 247 -29.08 2.06 10.59
N SER A 248 -28.28 0.98 10.48
CA SER A 248 -28.02 0.22 9.26
C SER A 248 -28.90 -1.01 9.06
N LEU A 249 -30.01 -1.15 9.82
CA LEU A 249 -30.91 -2.31 9.70
C LEU A 249 -31.37 -2.54 8.25
N GLY A 250 -31.15 -3.75 7.73
CA GLY A 250 -31.51 -4.12 6.37
C GLY A 250 -30.49 -3.70 5.29
N VAL A 251 -29.38 -3.07 5.67
CA VAL A 251 -28.29 -2.73 4.74
C VAL A 251 -27.58 -4.02 4.32
N GLN A 252 -27.43 -4.22 3.02
CA GLN A 252 -26.58 -5.26 2.44
C GLN A 252 -25.14 -4.74 2.36
N CYS A 253 -24.19 -5.50 2.91
CA CYS A 253 -22.80 -5.07 2.98
C CYS A 253 -21.81 -6.23 3.08
N GLU A 254 -20.54 -5.92 2.76
CA GLU A 254 -19.37 -6.74 3.08
C GLU A 254 -18.71 -6.18 4.33
N LEU A 255 -18.35 -7.02 5.28
CA LEU A 255 -17.53 -6.69 6.44
C LEU A 255 -16.31 -7.60 6.47
N GLN A 256 -15.17 -7.07 6.91
CA GLN A 256 -13.94 -7.83 7.08
C GLN A 256 -13.48 -7.79 8.53
N GLY A 257 -12.99 -8.91 9.04
CA GLY A 257 -12.47 -8.97 10.40
C GLY A 257 -11.91 -10.34 10.76
N ILE A 258 -11.22 -10.39 11.88
CA ILE A 258 -10.65 -11.63 12.43
C ILE A 258 -11.74 -12.36 13.25
N VAL A 259 -11.82 -13.67 13.09
CA VAL A 259 -12.75 -14.54 13.83
C VAL A 259 -12.28 -14.72 15.26
N TYR A 260 -13.18 -14.46 16.21
CA TYR A 260 -12.98 -14.71 17.64
C TYR A 260 -13.90 -15.81 18.13
N GLY A 261 -13.32 -16.82 18.78
CA GLY A 261 -14.01 -17.93 19.39
C GLY A 261 -14.38 -19.06 18.41
N VAL A 262 -15.49 -19.71 18.69
CA VAL A 262 -15.93 -20.93 17.99
C VAL A 262 -17.34 -20.75 17.40
N ASN A 263 -17.72 -21.65 16.48
CA ASN A 263 -19.09 -21.68 16.02
C ASN A 263 -20.05 -22.10 17.16
N LEU A 264 -20.98 -21.25 17.54
CA LEU A 264 -21.96 -21.48 18.59
C LEU A 264 -23.21 -22.21 18.08
N ARG A 265 -23.29 -22.51 16.77
CA ARG A 265 -24.46 -23.09 16.13
C ARG A 265 -24.12 -24.38 15.38
N SER A 266 -24.84 -25.45 15.71
CA SER A 266 -24.74 -26.71 14.95
C SER A 266 -25.68 -26.67 13.74
N GLY A 267 -25.14 -26.77 12.51
CA GLY A 267 -25.92 -26.80 11.28
C GLY A 267 -26.17 -25.42 10.66
N GLY A 268 -25.42 -24.41 11.11
CA GLY A 268 -25.39 -23.05 10.59
C GLY A 268 -24.15 -22.32 11.10
N LEU A 269 -24.14 -20.99 11.04
CA LEU A 269 -23.07 -20.16 11.53
C LEU A 269 -23.51 -19.23 12.65
N GLN A 270 -22.74 -19.16 13.72
CA GLN A 270 -22.85 -18.13 14.75
C GLN A 270 -21.48 -17.91 15.39
N PHE A 271 -20.82 -16.82 15.05
CA PHE A 271 -19.51 -16.45 15.57
C PHE A 271 -19.36 -14.92 15.57
N THR A 272 -18.23 -14.42 16.02
CA THR A 272 -17.94 -12.98 16.06
C THR A 272 -16.71 -12.69 15.20
N ILE A 273 -16.75 -11.60 14.47
CA ILE A 273 -15.56 -10.99 13.84
C ILE A 273 -15.27 -9.66 14.52
N ILE A 274 -13.98 -9.30 14.57
CA ILE A 274 -13.52 -7.99 15.06
C ILE A 274 -12.58 -7.44 13.98
N ASP A 275 -12.82 -6.22 13.56
CA ASP A 275 -11.99 -5.55 12.55
C ASP A 275 -10.67 -4.99 13.14
N ASN A 276 -9.83 -4.42 12.29
CA ASN A 276 -8.54 -3.86 12.71
C ASN A 276 -8.68 -2.61 13.60
N ALA A 277 -9.84 -1.95 13.62
CA ALA A 277 -10.13 -0.83 14.52
C ALA A 277 -10.56 -1.31 15.92
N GLY A 278 -10.84 -2.62 16.08
CA GLY A 278 -11.30 -3.21 17.33
C GLY A 278 -12.82 -3.25 17.47
N ASP A 279 -13.56 -2.97 16.41
CA ASP A 279 -15.02 -3.01 16.39
C ASP A 279 -15.50 -4.41 16.02
N GLY A 280 -16.50 -4.91 16.75
CA GLY A 280 -16.97 -6.26 16.61
C GLY A 280 -18.45 -6.38 16.21
N ILE A 281 -18.76 -7.45 15.45
CA ILE A 281 -20.14 -7.81 15.08
C ILE A 281 -20.34 -9.32 15.12
N GLY A 282 -21.56 -9.74 15.50
CA GLY A 282 -21.99 -11.14 15.38
C GLY A 282 -22.29 -11.49 13.92
N VAL A 283 -21.84 -12.65 13.48
CA VAL A 283 -22.15 -13.25 12.17
C VAL A 283 -23.09 -14.43 12.39
N PHE A 284 -24.18 -14.47 11.66
CA PHE A 284 -25.24 -15.43 11.86
C PHE A 284 -25.79 -15.97 10.53
N ASN A 285 -25.93 -17.30 10.43
CA ASN A 285 -26.76 -17.98 9.45
C ASN A 285 -27.48 -19.15 10.15
N ASN A 286 -28.80 -19.27 9.95
CA ASN A 286 -29.61 -20.22 10.71
C ASN A 286 -29.38 -21.67 10.31
N ASP A 287 -29.25 -21.93 9.00
CA ASP A 287 -29.46 -23.25 8.42
C ASP A 287 -28.31 -23.74 7.53
N ASP A 288 -27.32 -22.87 7.26
CA ASP A 288 -26.23 -23.16 6.33
C ASP A 288 -24.88 -22.73 6.92
N ASP A 289 -23.88 -23.59 6.86
CA ASP A 289 -22.51 -23.29 7.24
C ASP A 289 -21.71 -22.63 6.10
N LEU A 290 -22.33 -22.43 4.93
CA LEU A 290 -21.76 -21.81 3.72
C LEU A 290 -20.43 -22.43 3.32
N GLY A 291 -20.17 -23.69 3.72
CA GLY A 291 -18.90 -24.38 3.47
C GLY A 291 -17.72 -23.87 4.31
N TYR A 292 -17.97 -23.01 5.31
CA TYR A 292 -16.94 -22.45 6.18
C TYR A 292 -16.91 -23.16 7.55
N THR A 293 -15.74 -23.62 7.94
CA THR A 293 -15.48 -24.12 9.28
C THR A 293 -14.92 -23.00 10.13
N VAL A 294 -15.71 -22.47 11.07
CA VAL A 294 -15.30 -21.36 11.94
C VAL A 294 -14.02 -21.71 12.70
N THR A 295 -12.96 -20.96 12.41
CA THR A 295 -11.62 -21.15 12.98
C THR A 295 -11.15 -19.83 13.58
N GLU A 296 -10.87 -19.82 14.88
CA GLU A 296 -10.35 -18.63 15.56
C GLU A 296 -9.01 -18.20 14.96
N GLY A 297 -8.87 -16.90 14.68
CA GLY A 297 -7.70 -16.34 14.04
C GLY A 297 -7.76 -16.34 12.51
N ASP A 298 -8.82 -16.88 11.89
CA ASP A 298 -9.05 -16.63 10.47
C ASP A 298 -9.49 -15.18 10.26
N GLU A 299 -8.95 -14.50 9.27
CA GLU A 299 -9.49 -13.27 8.77
C GLU A 299 -10.46 -13.59 7.64
N VAL A 300 -11.66 -13.08 7.75
CA VAL A 300 -12.74 -13.37 6.80
C VAL A 300 -13.40 -12.11 6.28
N LYS A 301 -13.87 -12.18 5.03
CA LYS A 301 -14.87 -11.30 4.47
C LYS A 301 -16.23 -12.00 4.58
N VAL A 302 -17.19 -11.32 5.17
CA VAL A 302 -18.55 -11.80 5.32
C VAL A 302 -19.50 -10.86 4.58
N ARG A 303 -20.37 -11.41 3.73
CA ARG A 303 -21.33 -10.65 2.94
C ARG A 303 -22.74 -11.05 3.32
N GLY A 304 -23.60 -10.07 3.51
CA GLY A 304 -24.96 -10.34 3.92
C GLY A 304 -25.73 -9.08 4.29
N THR A 305 -26.77 -9.23 5.08
CA THR A 305 -27.67 -8.15 5.47
C THR A 305 -27.55 -7.88 6.98
N ILE A 306 -27.48 -6.60 7.36
CA ILE A 306 -27.49 -6.22 8.79
C ILE A 306 -28.86 -6.49 9.39
N GLY A 307 -28.87 -7.33 10.40
CA GLY A 307 -30.03 -7.75 11.16
C GLY A 307 -29.97 -7.31 12.63
N PHE A 308 -31.08 -7.45 13.32
CA PHE A 308 -31.20 -7.15 14.74
C PHE A 308 -31.99 -8.25 15.48
N PHE A 309 -31.38 -8.85 16.48
CA PHE A 309 -32.00 -9.92 17.21
C PHE A 309 -31.87 -9.75 18.74
N ASN A 310 -32.96 -9.55 19.43
CA ASN A 310 -33.00 -9.41 20.89
C ASN A 310 -31.99 -8.39 21.47
N GLY A 311 -31.81 -7.25 20.81
CA GLY A 311 -30.89 -6.20 21.25
C GLY A 311 -29.46 -6.37 20.73
N LEU A 312 -29.21 -7.35 19.88
CA LEU A 312 -27.89 -7.58 19.28
C LEU A 312 -27.92 -7.27 17.77
N THR A 313 -27.08 -6.35 17.35
CA THR A 313 -26.79 -6.13 15.94
C THR A 313 -25.95 -7.29 15.43
N GLN A 314 -26.35 -7.89 14.33
CA GLN A 314 -25.65 -9.01 13.70
C GLN A 314 -25.72 -8.91 12.18
N MET A 315 -24.80 -9.57 11.49
CA MET A 315 -24.90 -9.79 10.05
C MET A 315 -25.59 -11.14 9.80
N GLU A 316 -26.68 -11.11 9.05
CA GLU A 316 -27.28 -12.32 8.46
C GLU A 316 -26.47 -12.66 7.21
N VAL A 317 -25.47 -13.55 7.38
CA VAL A 317 -24.45 -13.83 6.37
C VAL A 317 -24.99 -14.75 5.27
N GLU A 318 -24.65 -14.40 4.03
CA GLU A 318 -24.97 -15.12 2.79
C GLU A 318 -23.72 -15.73 2.14
N GLU A 319 -22.53 -15.10 2.35
CA GLU A 319 -21.24 -15.56 1.83
C GLU A 319 -20.15 -15.37 2.89
N VAL A 320 -19.19 -16.31 2.95
CA VAL A 320 -17.97 -16.21 3.76
C VAL A 320 -16.77 -16.53 2.89
N GLU A 321 -15.78 -15.65 2.89
CA GLU A 321 -14.52 -15.80 2.20
C GLU A 321 -13.37 -15.73 3.21
N VAL A 322 -12.46 -16.71 3.21
CA VAL A 322 -11.26 -16.68 4.07
C VAL A 322 -10.16 -15.90 3.35
N VAL A 323 -9.71 -14.79 3.95
CA VAL A 323 -8.65 -13.93 3.44
C VAL A 323 -7.29 -14.45 3.88
N SER A 324 -7.15 -14.72 5.18
CA SER A 324 -5.91 -15.25 5.76
C SER A 324 -6.23 -16.09 7.00
N ALA A 325 -5.26 -16.87 7.49
CA ALA A 325 -5.45 -17.77 8.63
C ALA A 325 -4.33 -17.61 9.66
N GLY A 326 -4.67 -17.87 10.94
CA GLY A 326 -3.68 -17.87 12.03
C GLY A 326 -3.24 -16.48 12.48
N ASN A 327 -4.10 -15.49 12.27
CA ASN A 327 -3.84 -14.11 12.70
C ASN A 327 -3.83 -13.99 14.23
N THR A 328 -3.03 -13.06 14.74
CA THR A 328 -2.95 -12.76 16.16
C THR A 328 -4.21 -12.03 16.61
N LEU A 329 -4.82 -12.51 17.68
CA LEU A 329 -5.97 -11.84 18.28
C LEU A 329 -5.53 -10.61 19.08
N ALA A 330 -6.34 -9.55 19.07
CA ALA A 330 -6.11 -8.40 19.93
C ALA A 330 -6.30 -8.80 21.41
N GLU A 331 -5.44 -8.27 22.28
CA GLU A 331 -5.57 -8.48 23.72
C GLU A 331 -6.84 -7.77 24.24
N PRO A 332 -7.58 -8.39 25.16
CA PRO A 332 -8.76 -7.76 25.75
C PRO A 332 -8.39 -6.46 26.47
N THR A 333 -9.11 -5.40 26.19
CA THR A 333 -8.99 -4.16 26.96
C THR A 333 -9.57 -4.37 28.37
N VAL A 334 -8.79 -4.08 29.42
CA VAL A 334 -9.14 -4.19 30.83
C VAL A 334 -9.59 -2.85 31.39
#